data_2280b0e86485f74f0d8b051ad5102de6
#
_entry.id   2280b0e86485f74f0d8b051ad5102de6
#
_cell.length_a   1.000
_cell.length_b   1.000
_cell.length_c   1.000
_cell.angle_alpha   90.00
_cell.angle_beta   90.00
_cell.angle_gamma   90.00
#
_symmetry.space_group_name_H-M   'P 1'
#
loop_
_entity.id
_entity.type
_entity.pdbx_description
1 polymer ?
#
loop_
_entity_poly.entity_id
_entity_poly.type
_entity_poly.pdbx_seq_one_letter_code
_entity_poly.pdbx_strand_id
1 'polypeptide(L)'
;MLVEFDFWAFHLFLIYLLHGKEMPVDIYTRLGKELYFGTDGELTESQIQQSKILTFRQLYGHINVEYEEHPTFKMVSALQTLFWDTYNSGELQTLLFNRKVKFPKNIDKTKLFNYMLQNFETEFCSVLIDKLLALLKDKQSKLILYVYDSFLFDIHVTEASALLPQIKNTFKSIPHTIKYGRNYWDLATR
;
A
#
# COMPACT_ATOMS: atom_id res chain seq x y z
N MET A 1 -23.69 10.01 1.96
CA MET A 1 -22.81 9.70 3.13
C MET A 1 -21.42 9.42 2.61
N LEU A 2 -20.42 10.14 3.12
CA LEU A 2 -19.03 9.85 2.75
C LEU A 2 -18.52 8.60 3.45
N VAL A 3 -17.80 7.78 2.70
CA VAL A 3 -17.10 6.57 3.20
C VAL A 3 -15.72 6.55 2.60
N GLU A 4 -14.70 6.57 3.45
CA GLU A 4 -13.30 6.46 3.05
C GLU A 4 -12.76 5.08 3.39
N PHE A 5 -12.08 4.47 2.42
CA PHE A 5 -11.25 3.28 2.60
C PHE A 5 -9.80 3.72 2.49
N ASP A 6 -9.07 3.62 3.58
CA ASP A 6 -7.69 4.10 3.74
C ASP A 6 -6.79 2.87 3.96
N PHE A 7 -5.96 2.54 2.98
CA PHE A 7 -5.07 1.37 3.05
C PHE A 7 -3.87 1.70 3.93
N TRP A 8 -3.52 0.81 4.82
CA TRP A 8 -2.35 1.00 5.65
C TRP A 8 -1.24 -0.01 5.29
N ALA A 9 0.02 0.39 5.49
CA ALA A 9 1.20 -0.37 5.11
C ALA A 9 1.18 -0.84 3.64
N PHE A 10 0.56 -0.06 2.74
CA PHE A 10 0.19 -0.53 1.40
C PHE A 10 1.40 -0.95 0.57
N HIS A 11 2.51 -0.21 0.59
CA HIS A 11 3.73 -0.63 -0.11
C HIS A 11 4.32 -1.94 0.45
N LEU A 12 4.26 -2.15 1.77
CA LEU A 12 4.66 -3.45 2.35
C LEU A 12 3.71 -4.56 1.87
N PHE A 13 2.40 -4.31 1.89
CA PHE A 13 1.43 -5.25 1.33
C PHE A 13 1.76 -5.62 -0.11
N LEU A 14 2.07 -4.65 -0.96
CA LEU A 14 2.43 -4.89 -2.36
C LEU A 14 3.72 -5.70 -2.49
N ILE A 15 4.72 -5.48 -1.63
CA ILE A 15 5.97 -6.26 -1.60
C ILE A 15 5.68 -7.72 -1.21
N TYR A 16 4.87 -7.94 -0.19
CA TYR A 16 4.45 -9.29 0.21
C TYR A 16 3.67 -9.99 -0.91
N LEU A 17 2.75 -9.27 -1.55
CA LEU A 17 1.95 -9.75 -2.69
C LEU A 17 2.85 -10.20 -3.86
N LEU A 18 3.86 -9.40 -4.23
CA LEU A 18 4.82 -9.72 -5.29
C LEU A 18 5.63 -10.98 -4.99
N HIS A 19 5.82 -11.31 -3.71
CA HIS A 19 6.48 -12.54 -3.28
C HIS A 19 5.53 -13.72 -3.03
N GLY A 20 4.22 -13.57 -3.34
CA GLY A 20 3.20 -14.59 -3.09
C GLY A 20 3.01 -14.92 -1.61
N LYS A 21 3.24 -13.94 -0.72
CA LYS A 21 3.15 -14.10 0.74
C LYS A 21 2.04 -13.23 1.31
N GLU A 22 1.48 -13.68 2.42
CA GLU A 22 0.58 -12.84 3.21
C GLU A 22 1.36 -11.91 4.14
N MET A 23 0.98 -10.63 4.14
CA MET A 23 1.55 -9.67 5.08
C MET A 23 0.90 -9.85 6.46
N PRO A 24 1.67 -9.88 7.56
CA PRO A 24 1.11 -9.88 8.91
C PRO A 24 0.20 -8.66 9.14
N VAL A 25 -0.94 -8.90 9.81
CA VAL A 25 -1.94 -7.84 10.09
C VAL A 25 -1.35 -6.72 10.96
N ASP A 26 -0.41 -7.05 11.83
CA ASP A 26 0.24 -6.12 12.76
C ASP A 26 1.72 -5.88 12.40
N ILE A 27 2.03 -5.75 11.12
CA ILE A 27 3.40 -5.70 10.59
C ILE A 27 4.32 -4.71 11.34
N TYR A 28 3.83 -3.52 11.71
CA TYR A 28 4.66 -2.55 12.43
C TYR A 28 4.93 -2.94 13.88
N THR A 29 3.97 -3.58 14.54
CA THR A 29 4.16 -4.14 15.89
C THR A 29 5.17 -5.28 15.83
N ARG A 30 5.05 -6.14 14.85
CA ARG A 30 5.96 -7.26 14.64
C ARG A 30 7.40 -6.79 14.38
N LEU A 31 7.59 -5.90 13.41
CA LEU A 31 8.91 -5.33 13.11
C LEU A 31 9.48 -4.57 14.31
N GLY A 32 8.62 -3.88 15.07
CA GLY A 32 9.00 -3.21 16.31
C GLY A 32 9.58 -4.17 17.34
N LYS A 33 8.89 -5.29 17.58
CA LYS A 33 9.34 -6.32 18.53
C LYS A 33 10.62 -7.01 18.07
N GLU A 34 10.62 -7.49 16.82
CA GLU A 34 11.68 -8.33 16.29
C GLU A 34 12.97 -7.56 15.99
N LEU A 35 12.88 -6.29 15.57
CA LEU A 35 14.03 -5.55 15.05
C LEU A 35 14.40 -4.29 15.84
N TYR A 36 13.39 -3.47 16.22
CA TYR A 36 13.69 -2.13 16.67
C TYR A 36 13.79 -1.99 18.19
N PHE A 37 13.07 -2.83 18.94
CA PHE A 37 13.05 -2.77 20.41
C PHE A 37 13.52 -4.06 21.08
N GLY A 38 13.59 -5.17 20.33
CA GLY A 38 14.10 -6.45 20.87
C GLY A 38 13.30 -6.95 22.08
N THR A 39 11.97 -6.91 22.02
CA THR A 39 11.11 -7.25 23.16
C THR A 39 9.95 -8.16 22.75
N ASP A 40 9.62 -9.13 23.63
CA ASP A 40 8.43 -9.97 23.48
C ASP A 40 7.18 -9.33 24.12
N GLY A 41 7.37 -8.25 24.90
CA GLY A 41 6.29 -7.51 25.56
C GLY A 41 5.40 -6.75 24.59
N GLU A 42 4.31 -6.19 25.11
CA GLU A 42 3.46 -5.30 24.31
C GLU A 42 4.17 -3.99 24.04
N LEU A 43 4.06 -3.50 22.80
CA LEU A 43 4.56 -2.18 22.43
C LEU A 43 3.51 -1.11 22.74
N THR A 44 3.97 0.03 23.22
CA THR A 44 3.13 1.22 23.34
C THR A 44 2.79 1.76 21.94
N GLU A 45 1.71 2.54 21.84
CA GLU A 45 1.32 3.20 20.60
C GLU A 45 2.45 4.07 20.02
N SER A 46 3.19 4.78 20.87
CA SER A 46 4.36 5.56 20.46
C SER A 46 5.45 4.69 19.85
N GLN A 47 5.72 3.50 20.40
CA GLN A 47 6.70 2.55 19.85
C GLN A 47 6.23 1.99 18.51
N ILE A 48 4.93 1.70 18.35
CA ILE A 48 4.37 1.25 17.07
C ILE A 48 4.52 2.35 16.00
N GLN A 49 4.24 3.60 16.33
CA GLN A 49 4.47 4.74 15.43
C GLN A 49 5.95 4.92 15.09
N GLN A 50 6.84 4.75 16.05
CA GLN A 50 8.28 4.77 15.79
C GLN A 50 8.71 3.62 14.89
N SER A 51 8.17 2.41 15.07
CA SER A 51 8.41 1.26 14.19
C SER A 51 8.00 1.56 12.75
N LYS A 52 6.86 2.20 12.54
CA LYS A 52 6.39 2.65 11.23
C LYS A 52 7.42 3.59 10.57
N ILE A 53 7.89 4.60 11.31
CA ILE A 53 8.88 5.57 10.79
C ILE A 53 10.20 4.86 10.44
N LEU A 54 10.69 3.99 11.31
CA LEU A 54 11.92 3.23 11.09
C LEU A 54 11.78 2.31 9.87
N THR A 55 10.64 1.62 9.74
CA THR A 55 10.36 0.77 8.58
C THR A 55 10.36 1.57 7.27
N PHE A 56 9.75 2.76 7.26
CA PHE A 56 9.77 3.63 6.07
C PHE A 56 11.18 4.10 5.71
N ARG A 57 12.04 4.37 6.70
CA ARG A 57 13.44 4.70 6.43
C ARG A 57 14.18 3.55 5.74
N GLN A 58 13.93 2.30 6.16
CA GLN A 58 14.49 1.12 5.51
C GLN A 58 13.91 0.93 4.10
N LEU A 59 12.59 1.11 3.94
CA LEU A 59 11.89 0.85 2.70
C LEU A 59 12.27 1.85 1.58
N TYR A 60 12.30 3.15 1.91
CA TYR A 60 12.53 4.23 0.94
C TYR A 60 13.95 4.78 0.94
N GLY A 61 14.77 4.37 1.90
CA GLY A 61 16.15 4.75 2.03
C GLY A 61 17.09 3.57 1.78
N HIS A 62 18.05 3.42 2.66
CA HIS A 62 18.98 2.30 2.65
C HIS A 62 18.67 1.35 3.80
N ILE A 63 18.63 0.04 3.52
CA ILE A 63 18.43 -0.96 4.55
C ILE A 63 19.70 -1.06 5.40
N ASN A 64 19.59 -0.87 6.70
CA ASN A 64 20.71 -1.03 7.61
C ASN A 64 21.15 -2.49 7.66
N VAL A 65 22.44 -2.73 7.71
CA VAL A 65 23.07 -4.07 7.72
C VAL A 65 22.47 -4.97 8.80
N GLU A 66 22.14 -4.41 9.97
CA GLU A 66 21.50 -5.14 11.07
C GLU A 66 20.12 -5.71 10.76
N TYR A 67 19.42 -5.17 9.72
CA TYR A 67 18.07 -5.58 9.33
C TYR A 67 18.03 -6.35 8.00
N GLU A 68 19.13 -6.42 7.27
CA GLU A 68 19.18 -7.04 5.94
C GLU A 68 18.74 -8.51 5.95
N GLU A 69 19.05 -9.23 7.02
CA GLU A 69 18.72 -10.64 7.17
C GLU A 69 17.26 -10.91 7.52
N HIS A 70 16.51 -9.89 7.94
CA HIS A 70 15.09 -10.04 8.27
C HIS A 70 14.26 -10.38 7.03
N PRO A 71 13.31 -11.35 7.09
CA PRO A 71 12.53 -11.79 5.92
C PRO A 71 11.85 -10.67 5.14
N THR A 72 11.31 -9.66 5.82
CA THR A 72 10.69 -8.49 5.17
C THR A 72 11.69 -7.70 4.34
N PHE A 73 12.88 -7.42 4.87
CA PHE A 73 13.89 -6.63 4.17
C PHE A 73 14.64 -7.43 3.11
N LYS A 74 14.76 -8.76 3.27
CA LYS A 74 15.21 -9.66 2.19
C LYS A 74 14.30 -9.56 0.96
N MET A 75 12.97 -9.47 1.16
CA MET A 75 12.03 -9.28 0.06
C MET A 75 12.22 -7.92 -0.62
N VAL A 76 12.44 -6.86 0.15
CA VAL A 76 12.75 -5.52 -0.39
C VAL A 76 14.04 -5.56 -1.21
N SER A 77 15.13 -6.11 -0.65
CA SER A 77 16.44 -6.22 -1.32
C SER A 77 16.36 -7.04 -2.60
N ALA A 78 15.58 -8.12 -2.60
CA ALA A 78 15.38 -8.96 -3.79
C ALA A 78 14.69 -8.17 -4.92
N LEU A 79 13.64 -7.39 -4.61
CA LEU A 79 12.98 -6.53 -5.60
C LEU A 79 13.88 -5.39 -6.08
N GLN A 80 14.64 -4.77 -5.18
CA GLN A 80 15.62 -3.74 -5.55
C GLN A 80 16.65 -4.30 -6.54
N THR A 81 17.14 -5.52 -6.30
CA THR A 81 18.10 -6.19 -7.17
C THR A 81 17.45 -6.54 -8.50
N LEU A 82 16.25 -7.14 -8.49
CA LEU A 82 15.51 -7.51 -9.70
C LEU A 82 15.30 -6.28 -10.61
N PHE A 83 14.83 -5.16 -10.06
CA PHE A 83 14.61 -3.95 -10.85
C PHE A 83 15.93 -3.35 -11.37
N TRP A 84 16.97 -3.38 -10.56
CA TRP A 84 18.28 -2.88 -10.96
C TRP A 84 18.89 -3.71 -12.08
N ASP A 85 18.84 -5.03 -11.99
CA ASP A 85 19.42 -5.94 -12.97
C ASP A 85 18.64 -5.94 -14.30
N THR A 86 17.34 -5.65 -14.24
CA THR A 86 16.50 -5.51 -15.43
C THR A 86 16.50 -4.10 -16.02
N TYR A 87 17.02 -3.10 -15.27
CA TYR A 87 17.13 -1.73 -15.73
C TYR A 87 18.17 -1.63 -16.86
N ASN A 88 17.70 -1.41 -18.08
CA ASN A 88 18.54 -1.33 -19.26
C ASN A 88 18.41 0.02 -19.94
N SER A 89 19.53 0.73 -20.05
CA SER A 89 19.65 1.94 -20.88
C SER A 89 18.67 3.07 -20.57
N GLY A 90 18.15 3.16 -19.37
CA GLY A 90 17.29 4.26 -18.94
C GLY A 90 15.80 3.97 -18.94
N GLU A 91 15.37 2.72 -19.20
CA GLU A 91 13.96 2.35 -19.15
C GLU A 91 13.72 1.00 -18.46
N LEU A 92 12.52 0.84 -17.88
CA LEU A 92 11.98 -0.42 -17.37
C LEU A 92 10.53 -0.58 -17.82
N GLN A 93 10.05 -1.83 -17.81
CA GLN A 93 8.63 -2.12 -17.95
C GLN A 93 7.96 -2.21 -16.58
N THR A 94 6.76 -1.65 -16.47
CA THR A 94 5.94 -1.77 -15.26
C THR A 94 5.39 -3.19 -15.11
N LEU A 95 5.05 -3.56 -13.87
CA LEU A 95 4.81 -4.96 -13.51
C LEU A 95 3.47 -5.52 -13.99
N LEU A 96 2.41 -4.71 -14.05
CA LEU A 96 1.08 -5.18 -14.46
C LEU A 96 0.76 -4.88 -15.93
N PHE A 97 1.05 -3.66 -16.37
CA PHE A 97 0.64 -3.22 -17.71
C PHE A 97 1.77 -3.23 -18.73
N ASN A 98 2.98 -3.63 -18.32
CA ASN A 98 4.17 -3.68 -19.19
C ASN A 98 4.45 -2.34 -19.90
N ARG A 99 4.06 -1.22 -19.28
CA ARG A 99 4.34 0.11 -19.81
C ARG A 99 5.82 0.41 -19.70
N LYS A 100 6.40 0.97 -20.75
CA LYS A 100 7.78 1.46 -20.71
C LYS A 100 7.86 2.77 -19.92
N VAL A 101 8.63 2.77 -18.87
CA VAL A 101 8.91 3.95 -18.03
C VAL A 101 10.38 4.34 -18.20
N LYS A 102 10.62 5.61 -18.52
CA LYS A 102 11.96 6.15 -18.66
C LYS A 102 12.41 6.80 -17.36
N PHE A 103 13.66 6.57 -17.00
CA PHE A 103 14.28 7.12 -15.80
C PHE A 103 15.49 7.98 -16.14
N PRO A 104 15.88 8.92 -15.26
CA PRO A 104 17.14 9.65 -15.40
C PRO A 104 18.33 8.70 -15.46
N LYS A 105 19.32 9.01 -16.32
CA LYS A 105 20.51 8.16 -16.52
C LYS A 105 21.33 7.92 -15.25
N ASN A 106 21.25 8.83 -14.28
CA ASN A 106 21.97 8.79 -13.01
C ASN A 106 21.09 8.37 -11.82
N ILE A 107 20.00 7.64 -12.08
CA ILE A 107 19.17 7.11 -11.01
C ILE A 107 19.95 6.07 -10.21
N ASP A 108 19.82 6.11 -8.89
CA ASP A 108 20.35 5.07 -8.02
C ASP A 108 19.33 3.91 -7.81
N LYS A 109 19.83 2.79 -7.30
CA LYS A 109 19.05 1.57 -7.09
C LYS A 109 17.84 1.79 -6.19
N THR A 110 17.99 2.58 -5.14
CA THR A 110 16.91 2.88 -4.16
C THR A 110 15.82 3.73 -4.79
N LYS A 111 16.19 4.78 -5.52
CA LYS A 111 15.20 5.62 -6.23
C LYS A 111 14.48 4.84 -7.32
N LEU A 112 15.21 4.01 -8.07
CA LEU A 112 14.60 3.14 -9.07
C LEU A 112 13.53 2.24 -8.46
N PHE A 113 13.87 1.58 -7.34
CA PHE A 113 12.93 0.75 -6.60
C PHE A 113 11.70 1.54 -6.14
N ASN A 114 11.89 2.73 -5.57
CA ASN A 114 10.78 3.57 -5.10
C ASN A 114 9.84 3.95 -6.25
N TYR A 115 10.38 4.36 -7.39
CA TYR A 115 9.56 4.67 -8.57
C TYR A 115 8.82 3.44 -9.12
N MET A 116 9.47 2.28 -9.16
CA MET A 116 8.84 1.06 -9.62
C MET A 116 7.71 0.61 -8.68
N LEU A 117 7.92 0.74 -7.36
CA LEU A 117 6.90 0.43 -6.37
C LEU A 117 5.69 1.36 -6.47
N GLN A 118 5.90 2.67 -6.66
CA GLN A 118 4.84 3.66 -6.89
C GLN A 118 4.10 3.41 -8.22
N ASN A 119 4.80 3.01 -9.27
CA ASN A 119 4.15 2.61 -10.53
C ASN A 119 3.27 1.37 -10.32
N PHE A 120 3.77 0.38 -9.58
CA PHE A 120 3.00 -0.83 -9.26
C PHE A 120 1.77 -0.51 -8.42
N GLU A 121 1.89 0.36 -7.41
CA GLU A 121 0.76 0.90 -6.65
C GLU A 121 -0.29 1.51 -7.56
N THR A 122 0.12 2.43 -8.44
CA THR A 122 -0.78 3.11 -9.37
C THR A 122 -1.50 2.12 -10.30
N GLU A 123 -0.79 1.15 -10.86
CA GLU A 123 -1.36 0.14 -11.74
C GLU A 123 -2.31 -0.79 -10.98
N PHE A 124 -1.94 -1.22 -9.78
CA PHE A 124 -2.78 -2.04 -8.92
C PHE A 124 -4.07 -1.31 -8.55
N CYS A 125 -3.98 -0.04 -8.13
CA CYS A 125 -5.14 0.78 -7.83
C CYS A 125 -6.00 1.07 -9.08
N SER A 126 -5.41 1.20 -10.26
CA SER A 126 -6.17 1.34 -11.51
C SER A 126 -7.07 0.12 -11.78
N VAL A 127 -6.57 -1.09 -11.51
CA VAL A 127 -7.38 -2.31 -11.60
C VAL A 127 -8.52 -2.32 -10.57
N LEU A 128 -8.27 -1.82 -9.36
CA LEU A 128 -9.32 -1.67 -8.34
C LEU A 128 -10.36 -0.65 -8.76
N ILE A 129 -9.94 0.50 -9.30
CA ILE A 129 -10.84 1.56 -9.79
C ILE A 129 -11.75 1.01 -10.89
N ASP A 130 -11.22 0.26 -11.86
CA ASP A 130 -12.02 -0.34 -12.92
C ASP A 130 -13.12 -1.25 -12.36
N LYS A 131 -12.78 -2.12 -11.41
CA LYS A 131 -13.76 -2.98 -10.71
C LYS A 131 -14.81 -2.18 -9.96
N LEU A 132 -14.39 -1.10 -9.28
CA LEU A 132 -15.30 -0.23 -8.53
C LEU A 132 -16.23 0.55 -9.45
N LEU A 133 -15.73 1.06 -10.57
CA LEU A 133 -16.55 1.76 -11.56
C LEU A 133 -17.59 0.83 -12.18
N ALA A 134 -17.22 -0.43 -12.47
CA ALA A 134 -18.17 -1.44 -12.91
C ALA A 134 -19.26 -1.73 -11.86
N LEU A 135 -18.88 -1.82 -10.57
CA LEU A 135 -19.79 -2.01 -9.45
C LEU A 135 -20.74 -0.82 -9.26
N LEU A 136 -20.26 0.41 -9.49
CA LEU A 136 -20.99 1.66 -9.33
C LEU A 136 -21.80 2.06 -10.58
N LYS A 137 -21.70 1.28 -11.66
CA LYS A 137 -22.45 1.53 -12.88
C LYS A 137 -23.96 1.57 -12.56
N ASP A 138 -24.66 2.55 -13.08
CA ASP A 138 -26.08 2.77 -12.89
C ASP A 138 -26.53 2.97 -11.42
N LYS A 139 -25.58 3.28 -10.51
CA LYS A 139 -25.84 3.62 -9.11
C LYS A 139 -25.86 5.14 -8.89
N GLN A 140 -26.56 5.56 -7.85
CA GLN A 140 -26.49 6.94 -7.36
C GLN A 140 -25.20 7.20 -6.60
N SER A 141 -24.67 6.18 -5.91
CA SER A 141 -23.37 6.21 -5.23
C SER A 141 -22.22 6.38 -6.23
N LYS A 142 -21.18 7.10 -5.82
CA LYS A 142 -20.04 7.43 -6.68
C LYS A 142 -18.72 7.24 -5.93
N LEU A 143 -17.67 6.78 -6.64
CA LEU A 143 -16.29 7.01 -6.24
C LEU A 143 -15.96 8.47 -6.61
N ILE A 144 -15.69 9.31 -5.61
CA ILE A 144 -15.48 10.75 -5.82
C ILE A 144 -14.01 11.15 -5.79
N LEU A 145 -13.17 10.41 -5.10
CA LEU A 145 -11.76 10.73 -4.99
C LEU A 145 -10.93 9.46 -4.78
N TYR A 146 -9.82 9.40 -5.45
CA TYR A 146 -8.72 8.47 -5.19
C TYR A 146 -7.45 9.30 -5.00
N VAL A 147 -6.81 9.14 -3.86
CA VAL A 147 -5.56 9.83 -3.51
C VAL A 147 -4.62 8.82 -2.86
N TYR A 148 -3.53 8.48 -3.57
CA TYR A 148 -2.54 7.51 -3.12
C TYR A 148 -3.16 6.15 -2.75
N ASP A 149 -3.25 5.87 -1.47
CA ASP A 149 -3.78 4.65 -0.87
C ASP A 149 -5.19 4.81 -0.29
N SER A 150 -5.90 5.90 -0.61
CA SER A 150 -7.24 6.19 -0.10
C SER A 150 -8.29 6.30 -1.21
N PHE A 151 -9.46 5.71 -0.97
CA PHE A 151 -10.63 5.72 -1.84
C PHE A 151 -11.82 6.35 -1.10
N LEU A 152 -12.30 7.48 -1.59
CA LEU A 152 -13.44 8.20 -1.01
C LEU A 152 -14.67 8.02 -1.89
N PHE A 153 -15.77 7.59 -1.27
CA PHE A 153 -17.06 7.36 -1.90
C PHE A 153 -18.11 8.31 -1.33
N ASP A 154 -19.00 8.79 -2.19
CA ASP A 154 -20.31 9.29 -1.77
C ASP A 154 -21.34 8.16 -1.95
N ILE A 155 -21.78 7.59 -0.83
CA ILE A 155 -22.70 6.48 -0.80
C ILE A 155 -24.13 6.98 -0.58
N HIS A 156 -25.03 6.70 -1.55
CA HIS A 156 -26.43 6.98 -1.40
C HIS A 156 -27.06 6.09 -0.32
N VAL A 157 -27.90 6.66 0.54
CA VAL A 157 -28.42 5.99 1.74
C VAL A 157 -29.20 4.70 1.42
N THR A 158 -29.97 4.70 0.32
CA THR A 158 -30.76 3.54 -0.10
C THR A 158 -29.92 2.40 -0.68
N GLU A 159 -28.69 2.67 -1.09
CA GLU A 159 -27.77 1.69 -1.68
C GLU A 159 -26.74 1.15 -0.67
N ALA A 160 -26.59 1.83 0.47
CA ALA A 160 -25.52 1.57 1.44
C ALA A 160 -25.49 0.11 1.92
N SER A 161 -26.65 -0.47 2.26
CA SER A 161 -26.74 -1.84 2.79
C SER A 161 -26.31 -2.91 1.80
N ALA A 162 -26.55 -2.70 0.51
CA ALA A 162 -26.18 -3.63 -0.56
C ALA A 162 -24.77 -3.36 -1.10
N LEU A 163 -24.36 -2.09 -1.19
CA LEU A 163 -23.15 -1.69 -1.88
C LEU A 163 -21.89 -1.75 -1.01
N LEU A 164 -21.97 -1.35 0.26
CA LEU A 164 -20.80 -1.36 1.15
C LEU A 164 -20.18 -2.75 1.33
N PRO A 165 -20.95 -3.85 1.49
CA PRO A 165 -20.37 -5.19 1.53
C PRO A 165 -19.61 -5.56 0.25
N GLN A 166 -20.08 -5.11 -0.92
CA GLN A 166 -19.44 -5.39 -2.20
C GLN A 166 -18.14 -4.61 -2.36
N ILE A 167 -18.11 -3.33 -1.96
CA ILE A 167 -16.89 -2.52 -1.93
C ILE A 167 -15.88 -3.14 -0.95
N LYS A 168 -16.31 -3.48 0.27
CA LYS A 168 -15.46 -4.19 1.25
C LYS A 168 -14.87 -5.49 0.69
N ASN A 169 -15.68 -6.27 -0.03
CA ASN A 169 -15.18 -7.50 -0.66
C ASN A 169 -14.14 -7.22 -1.77
N THR A 170 -14.23 -6.09 -2.46
CA THR A 170 -13.20 -5.69 -3.44
C THR A 170 -11.85 -5.43 -2.77
N PHE A 171 -11.85 -4.92 -1.55
CA PHE A 171 -10.65 -4.60 -0.78
C PHE A 171 -10.25 -5.65 0.27
N LYS A 172 -10.96 -6.80 0.34
CA LYS A 172 -10.84 -7.77 1.45
C LYS A 172 -9.44 -8.29 1.74
N SER A 173 -8.57 -8.37 0.73
CA SER A 173 -7.19 -8.83 0.88
C SER A 173 -6.21 -7.71 1.25
N ILE A 174 -6.65 -6.46 1.19
CA ILE A 174 -5.81 -5.29 1.42
C ILE A 174 -6.08 -4.77 2.83
N PRO A 175 -5.06 -4.60 3.67
CA PRO A 175 -5.25 -3.98 5.00
C PRO A 175 -5.77 -2.55 4.87
N HIS A 176 -6.90 -2.26 5.50
CA HIS A 176 -7.51 -0.94 5.41
C HIS A 176 -8.32 -0.58 6.65
N THR A 177 -8.47 0.70 6.87
CA THR A 177 -9.45 1.28 7.80
C THR A 177 -10.61 1.88 7.02
N ILE A 178 -11.80 1.91 7.64
CA ILE A 178 -12.99 2.52 7.03
C ILE A 178 -13.46 3.65 7.93
N LYS A 179 -13.55 4.84 7.34
CA LYS A 179 -14.05 6.03 8.01
C LYS A 179 -15.37 6.45 7.40
N TYR A 180 -16.25 6.99 8.21
CA TYR A 180 -17.61 7.42 7.81
C TYR A 180 -17.83 8.87 8.23
N GLY A 181 -18.50 9.67 7.39
CA GLY A 181 -18.79 11.06 7.69
C GLY A 181 -19.95 11.61 6.86
N ARG A 182 -20.43 12.80 7.24
CA ARG A 182 -21.37 13.58 6.42
C ARG A 182 -20.63 14.49 5.45
N ASN A 183 -19.44 14.91 5.83
CA ASN A 183 -18.52 15.71 5.04
C ASN A 183 -17.08 15.19 5.30
N TYR A 184 -16.10 15.71 4.60
CA TYR A 184 -14.70 15.26 4.69
C TYR A 184 -14.08 15.46 6.08
N TRP A 185 -14.49 16.51 6.79
CA TRP A 185 -13.95 16.86 8.11
C TRP A 185 -14.49 15.98 9.24
N ASP A 186 -15.65 15.35 9.03
CA ASP A 186 -16.31 14.49 10.01
C ASP A 186 -15.96 13.01 9.83
N LEU A 187 -15.02 12.67 8.94
CA LEU A 187 -14.62 11.29 8.72
C LEU A 187 -13.98 10.70 9.96
N ALA A 188 -14.60 9.66 10.50
CA ALA A 188 -14.13 8.95 11.69
C ALA A 188 -14.35 7.43 11.54
N THR A 189 -13.48 6.64 12.17
CA THR A 189 -13.65 5.20 12.31
C THR A 189 -14.82 4.90 13.25
N ARG A 190 -15.70 3.98 12.88
CA ARG A 190 -16.85 3.54 13.70
C ARG A 190 -16.66 2.10 14.13
#